data_ef95721d73a31979e92aced0800ca261
#
_entry.id   ef95721d73a31979e92aced0800ca261
#
_cell.length_a   1.000
_cell.length_b   1.000
_cell.length_c   1.000
_cell.angle_alpha   90.00
_cell.angle_beta   90.00
_cell.angle_gamma   90.00
#
_symmetry.space_group_name_H-M   'P 1'
#
loop_
_entity.id
_entity.type
_entity.pdbx_description
1 polymer ?
#
loop_
_entity_poly.entity_id
_entity_poly.type
_entity_poly.pdbx_seq_one_letter_code
_entity_poly.pdbx_strand_id
1 'polypeptide(L)'
;YPLRRQRQMCIRDSGLIGQFGVGFYSAFMVAEKVDVITRKAGEKNAWRWSSDGLGEYTVEKASKEDRGSSITLYLKKDAKEFLEDLRLRTIVKAYSDHISIPIVLVKDKEEESLNEASAIWTRQKKDITQDQYTEFYRHVSSGYDEPWMTSHWRAEGRFDYSALLFVPSKRPFDLFHPDRKHRVKLYVKKVFITDDCEGLVPEYLRFVKGIIDCEDLPLNVSRELLQKNQMLTSISTAVTKRVLNELKKKAEKKPEEYVEFWENFGAVLKEGLYGIPNEHKNSLLELVRFKSSTRDGLVSLKDYLAGMKDGQENIYYITGESQEAIKNSPHLEGFAAKGIEVLLLSDPIDDFWISSMFEGYEDKKFSSVTKGSAELENIEDAKDKGAKDKKGEKKSKKTDVSLLIASIKLTLGESVKDVKESIRLTDSACCLVADEGDMDMNLERILRQHQQVADAAPRVLEINPTHPLIKGLVKKVKDGETDPILEDAALLLFDQAKIMAVSYTHLTLPTKRIV
;
A
#
# COMPACT_ATOMS: atom_id res chain seq x y z
N TYR A 1 -24.61 -24.13 42.45
CA TYR A 1 -23.71 -23.05 41.98
C TYR A 1 -22.31 -23.54 41.50
N PRO A 2 -21.62 -24.52 42.13
CA PRO A 2 -20.31 -25.00 41.66
C PRO A 2 -20.38 -25.75 40.32
N LEU A 3 -21.45 -26.54 40.07
CA LEU A 3 -21.62 -27.32 38.85
C LEU A 3 -21.81 -26.47 37.59
N ARG A 4 -22.36 -25.26 37.74
CA ARG A 4 -22.51 -24.33 36.62
C ARG A 4 -21.19 -23.67 36.22
N ARG A 5 -20.29 -23.41 37.20
CA ARG A 5 -18.91 -22.93 36.93
C ARG A 5 -18.03 -24.02 36.30
N GLN A 6 -18.14 -25.26 36.76
CA GLN A 6 -17.42 -26.39 36.16
C GLN A 6 -17.87 -26.66 34.72
N ARG A 7 -19.18 -26.59 34.42
CA ARG A 7 -19.68 -26.70 33.04
C ARG A 7 -19.21 -25.55 32.15
N GLN A 8 -19.12 -24.32 32.66
CA GLN A 8 -18.58 -23.19 31.90
C GLN A 8 -17.06 -23.29 31.65
N MET A 9 -16.29 -23.83 32.61
CA MET A 9 -14.86 -24.14 32.41
C MET A 9 -14.68 -25.27 31.38
N CYS A 10 -15.43 -26.37 31.47
CA CYS A 10 -15.37 -27.45 30.47
C CYS A 10 -15.77 -27.01 29.07
N ILE A 11 -16.69 -26.05 28.92
CA ILE A 11 -17.07 -25.47 27.61
C ILE A 11 -15.97 -24.56 27.07
N ARG A 12 -15.26 -23.81 27.90
CA ARG A 12 -14.10 -23.00 27.47
C ARG A 12 -12.94 -23.87 26.99
N ASP A 13 -12.69 -24.98 27.63
CA ASP A 13 -11.58 -25.89 27.29
C ASP A 13 -11.92 -26.87 26.16
N SER A 14 -13.21 -27.02 25.83
CA SER A 14 -13.65 -28.06 24.88
C SER A 14 -13.52 -27.71 23.39
N GLY A 15 -13.02 -26.52 23.02
CA GLY A 15 -12.90 -26.12 21.60
C GLY A 15 -14.23 -26.04 20.85
N LEU A 16 -15.36 -26.17 21.55
CA LEU A 16 -16.70 -26.10 20.96
C LEU A 16 -17.07 -24.64 20.64
N ILE A 17 -17.69 -24.44 19.50
CA ILE A 17 -18.10 -23.13 18.96
C ILE A 17 -19.18 -22.45 19.80
N GLY A 18 -19.99 -23.23 20.53
CA GLY A 18 -21.17 -22.76 21.28
C GLY A 18 -20.83 -22.09 22.63
N GLN A 19 -20.24 -20.89 22.61
CA GLN A 19 -19.85 -20.17 23.84
C GLN A 19 -21.05 -19.62 24.65
N PHE A 20 -22.13 -19.24 23.97
CA PHE A 20 -23.26 -18.53 24.57
C PHE A 20 -24.50 -19.42 24.80
N GLY A 21 -24.57 -20.59 24.16
CA GLY A 21 -25.71 -21.51 24.25
C GLY A 21 -26.99 -21.00 23.57
N VAL A 22 -26.91 -19.91 22.80
CA VAL A 22 -28.10 -19.27 22.19
C VAL A 22 -28.19 -19.51 20.68
N GLY A 23 -27.16 -20.09 20.03
CA GLY A 23 -27.13 -20.29 18.58
C GLY A 23 -28.29 -21.15 18.04
N PHE A 24 -28.79 -22.09 18.87
CA PHE A 24 -29.95 -22.90 18.51
C PHE A 24 -31.21 -22.07 18.24
N TYR A 25 -31.40 -20.95 18.99
CA TYR A 25 -32.58 -20.09 18.82
C TYR A 25 -32.65 -19.41 17.46
N SER A 26 -31.53 -19.31 16.72
CA SER A 26 -31.54 -18.78 15.36
C SER A 26 -32.40 -19.62 14.39
N ALA A 27 -32.71 -20.89 14.73
CA ALA A 27 -33.63 -21.72 13.99
C ALA A 27 -35.02 -21.07 13.84
N PHE A 28 -35.49 -20.30 14.83
CA PHE A 28 -36.76 -19.58 14.80
C PHE A 28 -36.78 -18.35 13.88
N MET A 29 -35.63 -17.94 13.38
CA MET A 29 -35.58 -16.92 12.33
C MET A 29 -36.16 -17.43 11.02
N VAL A 30 -35.96 -18.69 10.72
CA VAL A 30 -36.40 -19.36 9.47
C VAL A 30 -37.56 -20.33 9.67
N ALA A 31 -37.80 -20.81 10.89
CA ALA A 31 -38.83 -21.78 11.22
C ALA A 31 -39.95 -21.16 12.08
N GLU A 32 -41.21 -21.55 11.81
CA GLU A 32 -42.38 -21.23 12.64
C GLU A 32 -42.53 -22.20 13.81
N LYS A 33 -41.90 -23.39 13.70
CA LYS A 33 -41.92 -24.42 14.74
C LYS A 33 -40.64 -25.26 14.64
N VAL A 34 -40.12 -25.72 15.77
CA VAL A 34 -38.94 -26.60 15.86
C VAL A 34 -39.27 -27.80 16.76
N ASP A 35 -39.03 -28.99 16.26
CA ASP A 35 -39.11 -30.24 17.00
C ASP A 35 -37.69 -30.82 17.19
N VAL A 36 -37.33 -31.23 18.40
CA VAL A 36 -36.06 -31.90 18.70
C VAL A 36 -36.32 -33.24 19.33
N ILE A 37 -35.97 -34.35 18.65
CA ILE A 37 -36.02 -35.69 19.25
C ILE A 37 -34.58 -36.09 19.60
N THR A 38 -34.33 -36.38 20.86
CA THR A 38 -32.98 -36.66 21.35
C THR A 38 -32.93 -37.88 22.25
N ARG A 39 -31.86 -38.69 22.08
CA ARG A 39 -31.53 -39.79 22.97
C ARG A 39 -30.07 -39.68 23.41
N LYS A 40 -29.85 -39.62 24.70
CA LYS A 40 -28.49 -39.54 25.27
C LYS A 40 -27.78 -40.89 25.19
N ALA A 41 -26.48 -40.87 24.96
CA ALA A 41 -25.65 -42.07 24.94
C ALA A 41 -25.76 -42.83 26.29
N GLY A 42 -26.00 -44.13 26.21
CA GLY A 42 -26.18 -44.99 27.40
C GLY A 42 -27.58 -44.99 28.00
N GLU A 43 -28.49 -44.12 27.57
CA GLU A 43 -29.87 -44.10 28.02
C GLU A 43 -30.82 -44.82 27.02
N LYS A 44 -31.86 -45.46 27.55
CA LYS A 44 -32.91 -46.13 26.74
C LYS A 44 -34.03 -45.16 26.34
N ASN A 45 -34.27 -44.13 27.13
CA ASN A 45 -35.37 -43.17 26.92
C ASN A 45 -34.96 -42.07 25.94
N ALA A 46 -35.83 -41.79 24.99
CA ALA A 46 -35.73 -40.62 24.12
C ALA A 46 -36.81 -39.59 24.49
N TRP A 47 -36.53 -38.35 24.19
CA TRP A 47 -37.39 -37.21 24.52
C TRP A 47 -37.61 -36.37 23.28
N ARG A 48 -38.83 -35.86 23.11
CA ARG A 48 -39.19 -34.85 22.11
C ARG A 48 -39.42 -33.52 22.83
N TRP A 49 -38.71 -32.53 22.39
CA TRP A 49 -38.94 -31.13 22.71
C TRP A 49 -39.54 -30.44 21.50
N SER A 50 -40.57 -29.59 21.70
CA SER A 50 -41.24 -28.85 20.64
C SER A 50 -41.55 -27.43 21.10
N SER A 51 -41.29 -26.44 20.25
CA SER A 51 -41.64 -25.05 20.50
C SER A 51 -41.91 -24.29 19.19
N ASP A 52 -42.69 -23.22 19.28
CA ASP A 52 -42.92 -22.24 18.24
C ASP A 52 -42.01 -20.96 18.42
N GLY A 53 -41.17 -20.93 19.46
CA GLY A 53 -40.31 -19.80 19.76
C GLY A 53 -40.97 -18.62 20.46
N LEU A 54 -42.25 -18.70 20.80
CA LEU A 54 -43.00 -17.62 21.45
C LEU A 54 -42.97 -17.67 22.99
N GLY A 55 -42.09 -18.49 23.58
CA GLY A 55 -41.86 -18.58 25.01
C GLY A 55 -42.37 -19.86 25.66
N GLU A 56 -43.16 -20.67 24.97
CA GLU A 56 -43.66 -21.96 25.46
C GLU A 56 -42.96 -23.13 24.75
N TYR A 57 -42.84 -24.24 25.46
CA TYR A 57 -42.33 -25.49 24.90
C TYR A 57 -43.01 -26.70 25.56
N THR A 58 -43.03 -27.80 24.86
CA THR A 58 -43.47 -29.08 25.39
C THR A 58 -42.33 -30.08 25.44
N VAL A 59 -42.34 -30.98 26.44
CA VAL A 59 -41.42 -32.12 26.54
C VAL A 59 -42.22 -33.38 26.77
N GLU A 60 -42.07 -34.38 25.87
CA GLU A 60 -42.76 -35.64 25.96
C GLU A 60 -41.83 -36.84 25.66
N LYS A 61 -42.21 -38.03 26.05
CA LYS A 61 -41.46 -39.24 25.74
C LYS A 61 -41.57 -39.54 24.25
N ALA A 62 -40.48 -39.92 23.63
CA ALA A 62 -40.42 -40.28 22.23
C ALA A 62 -39.67 -41.61 22.02
N SER A 63 -39.71 -42.13 20.81
CA SER A 63 -38.92 -43.28 20.39
C SER A 63 -37.80 -42.84 19.45
N LYS A 64 -36.57 -43.27 19.70
CA LYS A 64 -35.44 -43.10 18.82
C LYS A 64 -34.45 -44.26 19.05
N GLU A 65 -34.17 -44.99 17.97
CA GLU A 65 -33.32 -46.19 18.04
C GLU A 65 -31.85 -45.87 18.33
N ASP A 66 -31.33 -44.82 17.67
CA ASP A 66 -29.95 -44.43 17.80
C ASP A 66 -29.76 -43.27 18.76
N ARG A 67 -28.56 -43.21 19.39
CA ARG A 67 -28.14 -42.06 20.16
C ARG A 67 -28.03 -40.82 19.27
N GLY A 68 -28.19 -39.62 19.84
CA GLY A 68 -28.06 -38.36 19.16
C GLY A 68 -29.36 -37.59 19.08
N SER A 69 -29.34 -36.49 18.30
CA SER A 69 -30.49 -35.58 18.18
C SER A 69 -30.93 -35.45 16.72
N SER A 70 -32.23 -35.43 16.52
CA SER A 70 -32.88 -35.10 15.23
C SER A 70 -33.63 -33.79 15.43
N ILE A 71 -33.33 -32.79 14.61
CA ILE A 71 -33.95 -31.47 14.66
C ILE A 71 -34.76 -31.26 13.39
N THR A 72 -36.05 -31.03 13.54
CA THR A 72 -36.96 -30.76 12.43
C THR A 72 -37.40 -29.32 12.47
N LEU A 73 -37.13 -28.60 11.38
CA LEU A 73 -37.54 -27.21 11.19
C LEU A 73 -38.77 -27.14 10.30
N TYR A 74 -39.88 -26.60 10.79
CA TYR A 74 -41.05 -26.27 9.99
C TYR A 74 -40.88 -24.85 9.47
N LEU A 75 -40.42 -24.73 8.21
CA LEU A 75 -39.98 -23.45 7.66
C LEU A 75 -41.15 -22.50 7.41
N LYS A 76 -40.90 -21.21 7.65
CA LYS A 76 -41.78 -20.11 7.25
C LYS A 76 -41.94 -20.04 5.74
N LYS A 77 -43.01 -19.41 5.27
CA LYS A 77 -43.31 -19.32 3.82
C LYS A 77 -42.24 -18.58 3.02
N ASP A 78 -41.61 -17.59 3.61
CA ASP A 78 -40.54 -16.78 3.03
C ASP A 78 -39.14 -17.40 3.16
N ALA A 79 -39.02 -18.52 3.90
CA ALA A 79 -37.74 -19.21 4.14
C ALA A 79 -37.56 -20.52 3.33
N LYS A 80 -38.38 -20.72 2.29
CA LYS A 80 -38.35 -21.96 1.49
C LYS A 80 -37.06 -22.18 0.68
N GLU A 81 -36.27 -21.11 0.45
CA GLU A 81 -34.96 -21.20 -0.18
C GLU A 81 -34.02 -22.17 0.53
N PHE A 82 -34.18 -22.36 1.85
CA PHE A 82 -33.37 -23.29 2.65
C PHE A 82 -33.75 -24.77 2.46
N LEU A 83 -34.71 -25.08 1.60
CA LEU A 83 -34.98 -26.44 1.11
C LEU A 83 -34.20 -26.80 -0.16
N GLU A 84 -33.55 -25.80 -0.78
CA GLU A 84 -32.77 -26.00 -2.00
C GLU A 84 -31.37 -26.51 -1.70
N ASP A 85 -30.97 -27.63 -2.29
CA ASP A 85 -29.68 -28.27 -2.11
C ASP A 85 -28.52 -27.29 -2.42
N LEU A 86 -28.65 -26.54 -3.51
CA LEU A 86 -27.63 -25.57 -3.92
C LEU A 86 -27.44 -24.46 -2.88
N ARG A 87 -28.53 -23.99 -2.26
CA ARG A 87 -28.49 -22.98 -1.20
C ARG A 87 -27.78 -23.51 0.04
N LEU A 88 -28.09 -24.73 0.45
CA LEU A 88 -27.43 -25.39 1.59
C LEU A 88 -25.94 -25.58 1.34
N ARG A 89 -25.55 -26.06 0.14
CA ARG A 89 -24.14 -26.20 -0.25
C ARG A 89 -23.40 -24.87 -0.14
N THR A 90 -24.00 -23.82 -0.69
CA THR A 90 -23.40 -22.47 -0.66
C THR A 90 -23.18 -21.98 0.77
N ILE A 91 -24.17 -22.17 1.65
CA ILE A 91 -24.08 -21.77 3.06
C ILE A 91 -22.99 -22.57 3.79
N VAL A 92 -22.97 -23.90 3.61
CA VAL A 92 -21.97 -24.75 4.27
C VAL A 92 -20.55 -24.39 3.81
N LYS A 93 -20.34 -24.22 2.51
CA LYS A 93 -19.06 -23.79 1.93
C LYS A 93 -18.62 -22.41 2.43
N ALA A 94 -19.54 -21.47 2.54
CA ALA A 94 -19.21 -20.11 3.00
C ALA A 94 -18.82 -20.04 4.48
N TYR A 95 -19.55 -20.73 5.36
CA TYR A 95 -19.49 -20.51 6.80
C TYR A 95 -18.91 -21.68 7.62
N SER A 96 -18.96 -22.90 7.09
CA SER A 96 -18.69 -24.14 7.85
C SER A 96 -17.75 -25.12 7.14
N ASP A 97 -17.10 -24.71 6.06
CA ASP A 97 -16.26 -25.60 5.25
C ASP A 97 -15.12 -26.24 6.04
N HIS A 98 -14.54 -25.50 6.99
CA HIS A 98 -13.35 -25.91 7.72
C HIS A 98 -13.60 -26.36 9.17
N ILE A 99 -14.85 -26.43 9.62
CA ILE A 99 -15.15 -26.98 10.95
C ILE A 99 -14.81 -28.48 10.99
N SER A 100 -14.28 -28.94 12.14
CA SER A 100 -13.76 -30.31 12.26
C SER A 100 -14.85 -31.40 12.29
N ILE A 101 -16.11 -31.02 12.07
CA ILE A 101 -17.27 -31.93 12.08
C ILE A 101 -17.76 -32.06 10.65
N PRO A 102 -17.84 -33.29 10.08
CA PRO A 102 -18.38 -33.46 8.74
C PRO A 102 -19.86 -33.08 8.69
N ILE A 103 -20.22 -32.30 7.69
CA ILE A 103 -21.59 -31.94 7.35
C ILE A 103 -21.98 -32.75 6.11
N VAL A 104 -22.95 -33.62 6.26
CA VAL A 104 -23.39 -34.54 5.20
C VAL A 104 -24.80 -34.18 4.78
N LEU A 105 -25.00 -33.95 3.49
CA LEU A 105 -26.33 -33.86 2.88
C LEU A 105 -26.83 -35.26 2.56
N VAL A 106 -27.98 -35.59 3.11
CA VAL A 106 -28.63 -36.88 2.87
C VAL A 106 -29.88 -36.68 2.02
N LYS A 107 -29.91 -37.26 0.83
CA LYS A 107 -31.06 -37.21 -0.08
C LYS A 107 -31.26 -38.57 -0.72
N ASP A 108 -32.51 -39.08 -0.70
CA ASP A 108 -32.88 -40.34 -1.33
C ASP A 108 -31.96 -41.54 -0.98
N LYS A 109 -31.36 -41.54 0.26
CA LYS A 109 -30.37 -42.48 0.79
C LYS A 109 -28.95 -42.31 0.26
N GLU A 110 -28.67 -41.29 -0.54
CA GLU A 110 -27.32 -40.91 -0.91
C GLU A 110 -26.80 -39.93 0.13
N GLU A 111 -25.54 -40.12 0.53
CA GLU A 111 -24.82 -39.26 1.47
C GLU A 111 -23.71 -38.52 0.75
N GLU A 112 -23.71 -37.19 0.85
CA GLU A 112 -22.69 -36.34 0.27
C GLU A 112 -22.08 -35.42 1.33
N SER A 113 -20.76 -35.45 1.48
CA SER A 113 -20.05 -34.52 2.36
C SER A 113 -20.02 -33.14 1.73
N LEU A 114 -20.56 -32.15 2.43
CA LEU A 114 -20.62 -30.75 1.95
C LEU A 114 -19.40 -29.91 2.33
N ASN A 115 -18.67 -30.28 3.38
CA ASN A 115 -17.52 -29.54 3.86
C ASN A 115 -16.24 -30.40 3.83
N GLU A 116 -15.09 -29.73 3.81
CA GLU A 116 -13.79 -30.40 3.86
C GLU A 116 -13.44 -30.95 5.24
N ALA A 117 -14.12 -30.49 6.30
CA ALA A 117 -13.92 -30.86 7.69
C ALA A 117 -12.46 -30.77 8.16
N SER A 118 -11.62 -30.05 7.42
CA SER A 118 -10.21 -29.82 7.72
C SER A 118 -9.81 -28.39 7.44
N ALA A 119 -8.97 -27.83 8.30
CA ALA A 119 -8.41 -26.50 8.14
C ALA A 119 -6.92 -26.62 7.81
N ILE A 120 -6.54 -26.40 6.56
CA ILE A 120 -5.15 -26.53 6.09
C ILE A 120 -4.19 -25.70 6.93
N TRP A 121 -4.59 -24.52 7.40
CA TRP A 121 -3.76 -23.61 8.21
C TRP A 121 -3.46 -24.11 9.63
N THR A 122 -4.15 -25.17 10.08
CA THR A 122 -3.87 -25.80 11.38
C THR A 122 -2.90 -26.97 11.27
N ARG A 123 -2.59 -27.43 10.04
CA ARG A 123 -1.67 -28.54 9.80
C ARG A 123 -0.22 -28.06 9.86
N GLN A 124 0.71 -28.97 10.13
CA GLN A 124 2.13 -28.65 10.08
C GLN A 124 2.59 -28.42 8.63
N LYS A 125 3.47 -27.45 8.42
CA LYS A 125 3.96 -27.09 7.07
C LYS A 125 4.52 -28.28 6.29
N LYS A 126 5.21 -29.20 6.97
CA LYS A 126 5.81 -30.40 6.36
C LYS A 126 4.77 -31.39 5.79
N ASP A 127 3.51 -31.30 6.27
CA ASP A 127 2.42 -32.19 5.88
C ASP A 127 1.54 -31.57 4.79
N ILE A 128 1.95 -30.43 4.21
CA ILE A 128 1.21 -29.70 3.19
C ILE A 128 2.10 -29.56 1.95
N THR A 129 1.59 -29.99 0.81
CA THR A 129 2.27 -29.85 -0.49
C THR A 129 2.09 -28.45 -1.06
N GLN A 130 2.95 -28.06 -2.01
CA GLN A 130 2.81 -26.79 -2.71
C GLN A 130 1.50 -26.71 -3.50
N ASP A 131 1.07 -27.81 -4.09
CA ASP A 131 -0.21 -27.87 -4.83
C ASP A 131 -1.40 -27.60 -3.92
N GLN A 132 -1.39 -28.12 -2.68
CA GLN A 132 -2.43 -27.85 -1.70
C GLN A 132 -2.45 -26.37 -1.27
N TYR A 133 -1.28 -25.73 -1.14
CA TYR A 133 -1.23 -24.28 -0.90
C TYR A 133 -1.78 -23.49 -2.09
N THR A 134 -1.46 -23.88 -3.31
CA THR A 134 -1.93 -23.22 -4.53
C THR A 134 -3.42 -23.40 -4.72
N GLU A 135 -3.96 -24.58 -4.47
CA GLU A 135 -5.40 -24.85 -4.52
C GLU A 135 -6.16 -24.02 -3.49
N PHE A 136 -5.66 -23.99 -2.25
CA PHE A 136 -6.24 -23.15 -1.20
C PHE A 136 -6.15 -21.67 -1.52
N TYR A 137 -5.03 -21.20 -2.08
CA TYR A 137 -4.89 -19.83 -2.55
C TYR A 137 -5.96 -19.47 -3.57
N ARG A 138 -6.17 -20.30 -4.59
CA ARG A 138 -7.22 -20.10 -5.61
C ARG A 138 -8.61 -20.03 -4.99
N HIS A 139 -8.87 -20.86 -3.99
CA HIS A 139 -10.14 -20.86 -3.26
C HIS A 139 -10.37 -19.53 -2.50
N VAL A 140 -9.36 -19.01 -1.78
CA VAL A 140 -9.52 -17.78 -0.99
C VAL A 140 -9.38 -16.51 -1.81
N SER A 141 -8.58 -16.54 -2.89
CA SER A 141 -8.32 -15.37 -3.73
C SER A 141 -9.36 -15.16 -4.82
N SER A 142 -10.12 -16.20 -5.19
CA SER A 142 -10.95 -16.28 -6.39
C SER A 142 -10.14 -15.97 -7.67
N GLY A 143 -8.81 -16.18 -7.63
CA GLY A 143 -7.88 -15.98 -8.73
C GLY A 143 -7.48 -17.31 -9.38
N TYR A 144 -6.92 -17.21 -10.59
CA TYR A 144 -6.41 -18.38 -11.34
C TYR A 144 -4.87 -18.41 -11.37
N ASP A 145 -4.23 -17.39 -10.83
CA ASP A 145 -2.78 -17.29 -10.73
C ASP A 145 -2.21 -18.18 -9.61
N GLU A 146 -0.89 -18.20 -9.52
CA GLU A 146 -0.17 -18.84 -8.40
C GLU A 146 0.27 -17.78 -7.40
N PRO A 147 0.39 -18.12 -6.11
CA PRO A 147 0.87 -17.16 -5.12
C PRO A 147 2.36 -16.89 -5.34
N TRP A 148 2.75 -15.62 -5.48
CA TRP A 148 4.15 -15.19 -5.50
C TRP A 148 4.85 -15.47 -4.16
N MET A 149 4.11 -15.36 -3.05
CA MET A 149 4.60 -15.68 -1.70
C MET A 149 3.50 -16.38 -0.89
N THR A 150 3.90 -17.43 -0.18
CA THR A 150 3.06 -18.13 0.81
C THR A 150 3.69 -17.97 2.18
N SER A 151 2.94 -17.43 3.13
CA SER A 151 3.37 -17.28 4.52
C SER A 151 2.40 -18.03 5.43
N HIS A 152 2.87 -19.11 6.03
CA HIS A 152 2.09 -19.95 6.93
C HIS A 152 2.79 -20.02 8.28
N TRP A 153 2.07 -19.74 9.38
CA TRP A 153 2.63 -19.87 10.74
C TRP A 153 1.53 -20.01 11.78
N ARG A 154 1.91 -20.52 12.93
CA ARG A 154 1.13 -20.49 14.16
C ARG A 154 1.90 -19.65 15.18
N ALA A 155 1.21 -18.75 15.84
CA ALA A 155 1.70 -17.99 16.98
C ALA A 155 1.09 -18.57 18.25
N GLU A 156 1.93 -18.88 19.23
CA GLU A 156 1.55 -19.34 20.55
C GLU A 156 2.12 -18.34 21.55
N GLY A 157 1.30 -17.87 22.50
CA GLY A 157 1.76 -16.90 23.49
C GLY A 157 0.63 -16.16 24.18
N ARG A 158 0.69 -14.81 24.15
CA ARG A 158 -0.38 -14.00 24.74
C ARG A 158 -1.73 -14.22 24.05
N PHE A 159 -1.69 -14.49 22.76
CA PHE A 159 -2.84 -14.82 21.91
C PHE A 159 -2.44 -15.94 20.95
N ASP A 160 -3.26 -16.96 20.87
CA ASP A 160 -3.05 -18.08 19.97
C ASP A 160 -3.79 -17.84 18.66
N TYR A 161 -3.04 -17.83 17.56
CA TYR A 161 -3.63 -17.73 16.23
C TYR A 161 -2.78 -18.45 15.18
N SER A 162 -3.45 -18.91 14.16
CA SER A 162 -2.84 -19.45 12.93
C SER A 162 -3.09 -18.50 11.78
N ALA A 163 -2.09 -18.31 10.92
CA ALA A 163 -2.22 -17.48 9.74
C ALA A 163 -1.66 -18.19 8.51
N LEU A 164 -2.41 -18.14 7.42
CA LEU A 164 -2.00 -18.58 6.11
C LEU A 164 -2.30 -17.47 5.12
N LEU A 165 -1.25 -16.73 4.78
CA LEU A 165 -1.33 -15.54 3.95
C LEU A 165 -0.57 -15.72 2.65
N PHE A 166 -1.06 -15.07 1.62
CA PHE A 166 -0.53 -15.12 0.27
C PHE A 166 -0.36 -13.73 -0.30
N VAL A 167 0.68 -13.56 -1.11
CA VAL A 167 0.83 -12.42 -2.01
C VAL A 167 0.57 -12.93 -3.42
N PRO A 168 -0.35 -12.34 -4.19
CA PRO A 168 -0.60 -12.71 -5.58
C PRO A 168 0.64 -12.49 -6.46
N SER A 169 0.75 -13.22 -7.57
CA SER A 169 1.77 -12.96 -8.59
C SER A 169 1.43 -11.76 -9.48
N LYS A 170 0.16 -11.48 -9.66
CA LYS A 170 -0.33 -10.39 -10.50
C LYS A 170 -1.14 -9.38 -9.70
N ARG A 171 -1.05 -8.12 -10.10
CA ARG A 171 -1.84 -7.03 -9.52
C ARG A 171 -3.32 -7.24 -9.78
N PRO A 172 -4.17 -7.36 -8.74
CA PRO A 172 -5.62 -7.37 -8.90
C PRO A 172 -6.10 -6.06 -9.55
N PHE A 173 -7.09 -6.16 -10.44
CA PHE A 173 -7.63 -4.98 -11.15
C PHE A 173 -8.28 -3.96 -10.21
N ASP A 174 -8.78 -4.42 -9.07
CA ASP A 174 -9.45 -3.61 -8.05
C ASP A 174 -8.52 -3.08 -6.95
N LEU A 175 -7.18 -3.21 -7.12
CA LEU A 175 -6.21 -2.86 -6.07
C LEU A 175 -6.32 -1.41 -5.58
N PHE A 176 -6.67 -0.48 -6.46
CA PHE A 176 -6.82 0.95 -6.17
C PHE A 176 -8.28 1.41 -6.13
N HIS A 177 -9.24 0.47 -6.14
CA HIS A 177 -10.65 0.84 -6.06
C HIS A 177 -11.02 1.26 -4.64
N PRO A 178 -11.71 2.42 -4.43
CA PRO A 178 -12.05 2.92 -3.10
C PRO A 178 -12.89 1.94 -2.25
N ASP A 179 -13.84 1.25 -2.89
CA ASP A 179 -14.76 0.32 -2.21
C ASP A 179 -14.20 -1.11 -2.08
N ARG A 180 -12.88 -1.26 -2.24
CA ARG A 180 -12.25 -2.57 -2.13
C ARG A 180 -12.30 -3.10 -0.70
N LYS A 181 -12.78 -4.34 -0.54
CA LYS A 181 -12.71 -5.06 0.73
C LYS A 181 -11.31 -5.60 1.03
N HIS A 182 -10.97 -5.72 2.31
CA HIS A 182 -9.62 -6.15 2.77
C HIS A 182 -9.24 -7.58 2.37
N ARG A 183 -10.20 -8.47 2.16
CA ARG A 183 -10.05 -9.85 1.65
C ARG A 183 -9.09 -10.78 2.43
N VAL A 184 -8.67 -10.43 3.64
CA VAL A 184 -8.11 -11.39 4.59
C VAL A 184 -9.26 -11.89 5.45
N LYS A 185 -9.56 -13.19 5.33
CA LYS A 185 -10.69 -13.79 6.04
C LYS A 185 -10.31 -14.02 7.51
N LEU A 186 -11.16 -13.57 8.40
CA LEU A 186 -11.02 -13.82 9.83
C LEU A 186 -11.87 -15.01 10.24
N TYR A 187 -11.23 -15.95 10.91
CA TYR A 187 -11.85 -17.09 11.54
C TYR A 187 -11.66 -17.04 13.05
N VAL A 188 -12.61 -17.61 13.77
CA VAL A 188 -12.47 -17.88 15.21
C VAL A 188 -12.80 -19.34 15.44
N LYS A 189 -11.82 -20.12 15.91
CA LYS A 189 -11.97 -21.59 16.10
C LYS A 189 -12.47 -22.29 14.84
N LYS A 190 -11.89 -21.95 13.68
CA LYS A 190 -12.23 -22.48 12.34
C LYS A 190 -13.62 -22.11 11.81
N VAL A 191 -14.35 -21.21 12.49
CA VAL A 191 -15.61 -20.66 12.04
C VAL A 191 -15.35 -19.33 11.36
N PHE A 192 -15.85 -19.17 10.15
CA PHE A 192 -15.79 -17.91 9.42
C PHE A 192 -16.56 -16.82 10.15
N ILE A 193 -15.91 -15.65 10.31
CA ILE A 193 -16.50 -14.47 10.95
C ILE A 193 -16.75 -13.38 9.90
N THR A 194 -15.71 -12.97 9.18
CA THR A 194 -15.82 -11.92 8.15
C THR A 194 -14.67 -12.03 7.15
N ASP A 195 -14.90 -11.54 5.95
CA ASP A 195 -13.88 -11.33 4.91
C ASP A 195 -13.48 -9.86 4.75
N ASP A 196 -14.02 -9.00 5.62
CA ASP A 196 -13.80 -7.55 5.61
C ASP A 196 -13.58 -7.05 7.05
N CYS A 197 -12.43 -7.41 7.61
CA CYS A 197 -12.06 -7.00 8.96
C CYS A 197 -11.13 -5.80 8.92
N GLU A 198 -11.72 -4.62 9.13
CA GLU A 198 -10.94 -3.37 9.25
C GLU A 198 -9.87 -3.48 10.33
N GLY A 199 -8.66 -3.02 10.02
CA GLY A 199 -7.53 -2.99 10.95
C GLY A 199 -6.84 -4.34 11.19
N LEU A 200 -7.28 -5.44 10.55
CA LEU A 200 -6.58 -6.73 10.63
C LEU A 200 -5.27 -6.74 9.84
N VAL A 201 -5.27 -6.06 8.69
CA VAL A 201 -4.09 -5.82 7.86
C VAL A 201 -4.14 -4.35 7.44
N PRO A 202 -3.03 -3.59 7.51
CA PRO A 202 -3.03 -2.19 7.12
C PRO A 202 -3.28 -2.00 5.62
N GLU A 203 -3.83 -0.85 5.23
CA GLU A 203 -4.20 -0.48 3.87
C GLU A 203 -3.07 -0.71 2.85
N TYR A 204 -1.84 -0.39 3.20
CA TYR A 204 -0.69 -0.56 2.32
C TYR A 204 -0.27 -2.03 2.10
N LEU A 205 -0.89 -2.98 2.81
CA LEU A 205 -0.78 -4.43 2.58
C LEU A 205 -2.08 -5.05 2.01
N ARG A 206 -3.00 -4.23 1.50
CA ARG A 206 -4.30 -4.71 0.98
C ARG A 206 -4.23 -5.70 -0.19
N PHE A 207 -3.05 -5.90 -0.77
CA PHE A 207 -2.79 -6.96 -1.75
C PHE A 207 -2.68 -8.34 -1.12
N VAL A 208 -2.44 -8.43 0.20
CA VAL A 208 -2.35 -9.70 0.93
C VAL A 208 -3.72 -10.35 0.98
N LYS A 209 -3.75 -11.65 0.70
CA LYS A 209 -4.95 -12.50 0.75
C LYS A 209 -4.71 -13.68 1.67
N GLY A 210 -5.76 -14.35 2.09
CA GLY A 210 -5.64 -15.53 2.94
C GLY A 210 -6.54 -15.49 4.15
N ILE A 211 -6.09 -16.14 5.22
CA ILE A 211 -6.87 -16.27 6.45
C ILE A 211 -6.02 -16.02 7.71
N ILE A 212 -6.70 -15.57 8.75
CA ILE A 212 -6.22 -15.57 10.12
C ILE A 212 -7.29 -16.23 10.98
N ASP A 213 -6.90 -17.25 11.75
CA ASP A 213 -7.78 -17.99 12.66
C ASP A 213 -7.29 -17.81 14.10
N CYS A 214 -8.07 -17.11 14.91
CA CYS A 214 -7.73 -16.82 16.31
C CYS A 214 -8.62 -17.61 17.25
N GLU A 215 -8.03 -18.33 18.20
CA GLU A 215 -8.78 -19.15 19.16
C GLU A 215 -9.43 -18.31 20.28
N ASP A 216 -8.79 -17.20 20.65
CA ASP A 216 -9.12 -16.42 21.85
C ASP A 216 -9.91 -15.14 21.58
N LEU A 217 -10.21 -14.83 20.32
CA LEU A 217 -10.88 -13.58 19.97
C LEU A 217 -12.31 -13.53 20.54
N PRO A 218 -12.63 -12.56 21.43
CA PRO A 218 -13.95 -12.45 21.99
C PRO A 218 -14.93 -11.94 20.92
N LEU A 219 -16.01 -12.68 20.75
CA LEU A 219 -17.12 -12.32 19.89
C LEU A 219 -18.34 -11.92 20.74
N ASN A 220 -19.19 -11.06 20.21
CA ASN A 220 -20.52 -10.83 20.78
C ASN A 220 -21.46 -12.01 20.49
N VAL A 221 -22.71 -11.95 20.97
CA VAL A 221 -23.72 -13.01 20.80
C VAL A 221 -24.04 -13.24 19.32
N SER A 222 -24.05 -12.19 18.51
CA SER A 222 -24.28 -12.24 17.06
C SER A 222 -23.03 -12.65 16.25
N ARG A 223 -21.93 -12.98 16.92
CA ARG A 223 -20.61 -13.31 16.33
C ARG A 223 -19.99 -12.17 15.53
N GLU A 224 -20.41 -10.94 15.80
CA GLU A 224 -19.75 -9.75 15.28
C GLU A 224 -18.56 -9.39 16.14
N LEU A 225 -17.58 -8.73 15.52
CA LEU A 225 -16.40 -8.24 16.22
C LEU A 225 -16.80 -7.08 17.16
N LEU A 226 -16.22 -7.09 18.35
CA LEU A 226 -16.29 -5.93 19.22
C LEU A 226 -15.44 -4.82 18.62
N GLN A 227 -16.04 -3.66 18.38
CA GLN A 227 -15.33 -2.48 17.90
C GLN A 227 -14.16 -2.14 18.84
N LYS A 228 -12.98 -1.80 18.27
CA LYS A 228 -11.73 -1.45 18.98
C LYS A 228 -11.19 -2.55 19.92
N ASN A 229 -10.94 -3.72 19.39
CA ASN A 229 -10.35 -4.82 20.16
C ASN A 229 -8.81 -4.74 20.17
N GLN A 230 -8.20 -4.55 21.34
CA GLN A 230 -6.74 -4.54 21.53
C GLN A 230 -6.05 -5.81 21.01
N MET A 231 -6.73 -6.94 21.04
CA MET A 231 -6.19 -8.20 20.51
C MET A 231 -6.03 -8.13 19.00
N LEU A 232 -7.02 -7.59 18.27
CA LEU A 232 -6.93 -7.38 16.82
C LEU A 232 -5.75 -6.46 16.47
N THR A 233 -5.57 -5.36 17.18
CA THR A 233 -4.42 -4.46 16.97
C THR A 233 -3.10 -5.20 17.19
N SER A 234 -2.98 -5.99 18.24
CA SER A 234 -1.77 -6.77 18.52
C SER A 234 -1.49 -7.83 17.43
N ILE A 235 -2.53 -8.50 16.94
CA ILE A 235 -2.43 -9.48 15.85
C ILE A 235 -2.02 -8.75 14.56
N SER A 236 -2.65 -7.63 14.26
CA SER A 236 -2.34 -6.79 13.09
C SER A 236 -0.87 -6.37 13.05
N THR A 237 -0.35 -5.83 14.16
CA THR A 237 1.07 -5.47 14.30
C THR A 237 1.99 -6.67 14.08
N ALA A 238 1.69 -7.82 14.67
CA ALA A 238 2.51 -9.03 14.54
C ALA A 238 2.47 -9.60 13.10
N VAL A 239 1.30 -9.61 12.48
CA VAL A 239 1.09 -10.03 11.09
C VAL A 239 1.82 -9.11 10.13
N THR A 240 1.67 -7.81 10.29
CA THR A 240 2.35 -6.78 9.49
C THR A 240 3.86 -6.96 9.54
N LYS A 241 4.42 -7.02 10.74
CA LYS A 241 5.85 -7.26 10.95
C LYS A 241 6.32 -8.55 10.28
N ARG A 242 5.53 -9.61 10.36
CA ARG A 242 5.86 -10.89 9.75
C ARG A 242 5.88 -10.80 8.23
N VAL A 243 4.85 -10.21 7.62
CA VAL A 243 4.76 -10.03 6.16
C VAL A 243 5.93 -9.18 5.66
N LEU A 244 6.21 -8.03 6.27
CA LEU A 244 7.33 -7.17 5.89
C LEU A 244 8.69 -7.88 6.00
N ASN A 245 8.91 -8.66 7.06
CA ASN A 245 10.13 -9.46 7.21
C ASN A 245 10.27 -10.56 6.13
N GLU A 246 9.18 -11.16 5.70
CA GLU A 246 9.22 -12.16 4.62
C GLU A 246 9.46 -11.51 3.26
N LEU A 247 8.88 -10.33 3.01
CA LEU A 247 9.19 -9.51 1.83
C LEU A 247 10.68 -9.12 1.81
N LYS A 248 11.24 -8.66 2.94
CA LYS A 248 12.66 -8.32 3.07
C LYS A 248 13.56 -9.51 2.74
N LYS A 249 13.27 -10.69 3.31
CA LYS A 249 14.03 -11.92 3.00
C LYS A 249 13.97 -12.28 1.52
N LYS A 250 12.82 -12.09 0.85
CA LYS A 250 12.69 -12.33 -0.58
C LYS A 250 13.48 -11.29 -1.38
N ALA A 251 13.40 -10.01 -1.01
CA ALA A 251 14.17 -8.94 -1.65
C ALA A 251 15.69 -9.18 -1.59
N GLU A 252 16.18 -9.74 -0.47
CA GLU A 252 17.61 -10.07 -0.30
C GLU A 252 18.03 -11.34 -1.03
N LYS A 253 17.22 -12.41 -0.99
CA LYS A 253 17.58 -13.73 -1.52
C LYS A 253 17.25 -13.91 -2.99
N LYS A 254 16.25 -13.22 -3.49
CA LYS A 254 15.69 -13.34 -4.83
C LYS A 254 15.34 -11.96 -5.41
N PRO A 255 16.34 -11.11 -5.64
CA PRO A 255 16.11 -9.72 -6.05
C PRO A 255 15.34 -9.62 -7.39
N GLU A 256 15.55 -10.53 -8.33
CA GLU A 256 14.83 -10.54 -9.61
C GLU A 256 13.32 -10.81 -9.42
N GLU A 257 12.94 -11.82 -8.61
CA GLU A 257 11.54 -12.08 -8.27
C GLU A 257 10.93 -10.88 -7.51
N TYR A 258 11.74 -10.17 -6.71
CA TYR A 258 11.28 -9.00 -5.97
C TYR A 258 10.98 -7.81 -6.88
N VAL A 259 11.67 -7.66 -8.01
CA VAL A 259 11.37 -6.64 -9.02
C VAL A 259 9.95 -6.83 -9.56
N GLU A 260 9.55 -8.05 -9.91
CA GLU A 260 8.18 -8.34 -10.37
C GLU A 260 7.12 -7.98 -9.31
N PHE A 261 7.39 -8.32 -8.05
CA PHE A 261 6.53 -7.90 -6.93
C PHE A 261 6.44 -6.39 -6.82
N TRP A 262 7.58 -5.70 -6.92
CA TRP A 262 7.65 -4.24 -6.80
C TRP A 262 6.86 -3.52 -7.89
N GLU A 263 6.94 -3.99 -9.13
CA GLU A 263 6.18 -3.43 -10.26
C GLU A 263 4.65 -3.58 -10.06
N ASN A 264 4.21 -4.64 -9.39
CA ASN A 264 2.80 -4.87 -9.13
C ASN A 264 2.28 -4.14 -7.89
N PHE A 265 3.07 -4.04 -6.82
CA PHE A 265 2.59 -3.65 -5.49
C PHE A 265 3.39 -2.52 -4.84
N GLY A 266 4.47 -2.05 -5.46
CA GLY A 266 5.34 -1.03 -4.90
C GLY A 266 4.62 0.29 -4.58
N ALA A 267 3.76 0.75 -5.48
CA ALA A 267 2.98 1.97 -5.27
C ALA A 267 2.08 1.89 -4.03
N VAL A 268 1.39 0.75 -3.85
CA VAL A 268 0.55 0.51 -2.67
C VAL A 268 1.38 0.38 -1.39
N LEU A 269 2.54 -0.27 -1.46
CA LEU A 269 3.40 -0.44 -0.29
C LEU A 269 3.95 0.92 0.20
N LYS A 270 4.23 1.85 -0.71
CA LYS A 270 4.68 3.21 -0.39
C LYS A 270 3.63 4.04 0.37
N GLU A 271 2.34 3.73 0.24
CA GLU A 271 1.29 4.40 1.02
C GLU A 271 1.53 4.27 2.54
N GLY A 272 2.17 3.18 2.97
CA GLY A 272 2.57 3.01 4.37
C GLY A 272 3.65 3.96 4.88
N LEU A 273 4.30 4.72 3.99
CA LEU A 273 5.26 5.77 4.35
C LEU A 273 4.59 7.13 4.62
N TYR A 274 3.33 7.29 4.19
CA TYR A 274 2.56 8.52 4.33
C TYR A 274 1.51 8.41 5.44
N GLY A 275 1.22 9.50 6.12
CA GLY A 275 0.13 9.63 7.09
C GLY A 275 0.54 9.45 8.54
N ILE A 276 -0.26 8.71 9.31
CA ILE A 276 -0.13 8.53 10.76
C ILE A 276 1.22 7.87 11.10
N PRO A 277 1.83 8.17 12.26
CA PRO A 277 3.06 7.51 12.70
C PRO A 277 2.96 5.99 12.55
N ASN A 278 3.78 5.43 11.68
CA ASN A 278 3.81 4.00 11.39
C ASN A 278 5.07 3.40 12.02
N GLU A 279 4.88 2.52 13.00
CA GLU A 279 5.98 1.81 13.67
C GLU A 279 6.82 0.95 12.71
N HIS A 280 6.29 0.65 11.52
CA HIS A 280 6.95 -0.13 10.48
C HIS A 280 7.66 0.72 9.41
N LYS A 281 7.69 2.05 9.56
CA LYS A 281 8.26 3.00 8.59
C LYS A 281 9.67 2.62 8.14
N ASN A 282 10.55 2.33 9.09
CA ASN A 282 11.93 1.91 8.77
C ASN A 282 11.97 0.60 7.98
N SER A 283 11.12 -0.38 8.33
CA SER A 283 11.02 -1.63 7.58
C SER A 283 10.52 -1.43 6.16
N LEU A 284 9.61 -0.47 5.94
CA LEU A 284 9.12 -0.09 4.62
C LEU A 284 10.22 0.59 3.80
N LEU A 285 11.03 1.49 4.40
CA LEU A 285 12.15 2.16 3.74
C LEU A 285 13.22 1.17 3.25
N GLU A 286 13.41 0.04 3.92
CA GLU A 286 14.30 -1.03 3.45
C GLU A 286 13.75 -1.79 2.23
N LEU A 287 12.43 -1.80 2.08
CA LEU A 287 11.72 -2.51 1.01
C LEU A 287 11.56 -1.69 -0.26
N VAL A 288 11.50 -0.36 -0.18
CA VAL A 288 11.26 0.51 -1.33
C VAL A 288 12.34 0.35 -2.40
N ARG A 289 11.92 0.48 -3.65
CA ARG A 289 12.78 0.46 -4.83
C ARG A 289 12.43 1.64 -5.72
N PHE A 290 13.45 2.25 -6.31
CA PHE A 290 13.32 3.42 -7.16
C PHE A 290 14.09 3.23 -8.45
N LYS A 291 13.65 3.88 -9.52
CA LYS A 291 14.50 4.10 -10.68
C LYS A 291 15.51 5.19 -10.37
N SER A 292 16.64 5.15 -11.04
CA SER A 292 17.78 6.02 -10.81
C SER A 292 18.19 6.76 -12.09
N SER A 293 18.82 7.92 -11.95
CA SER A 293 19.37 8.69 -13.06
C SER A 293 20.65 8.09 -13.64
N THR A 294 21.35 7.23 -12.90
CA THR A 294 22.69 6.73 -13.25
C THR A 294 22.77 5.22 -13.44
N ARG A 295 21.79 4.47 -12.98
CA ARG A 295 21.77 3.01 -13.04
C ARG A 295 20.53 2.51 -13.77
N ASP A 296 20.72 1.43 -14.50
CA ASP A 296 19.59 0.66 -15.06
C ASP A 296 18.96 -0.21 -13.96
N GLY A 297 17.63 -0.42 -14.07
CA GLY A 297 16.89 -1.21 -13.11
C GLY A 297 16.38 -0.42 -11.89
N LEU A 298 16.14 -1.14 -10.79
CA LEU A 298 15.63 -0.61 -9.55
C LEU A 298 16.72 -0.60 -8.48
N VAL A 299 16.78 0.48 -7.70
CA VAL A 299 17.77 0.72 -6.65
C VAL A 299 17.07 0.76 -5.29
N SER A 300 17.65 0.12 -4.28
CA SER A 300 17.24 0.32 -2.89
C SER A 300 17.88 1.57 -2.29
N LEU A 301 17.33 2.09 -1.19
CA LEU A 301 17.98 3.18 -0.44
C LEU A 301 19.38 2.77 0.05
N LYS A 302 19.55 1.52 0.45
CA LYS A 302 20.85 0.99 0.86
C LYS A 302 21.88 1.02 -0.27
N ASP A 303 21.48 0.62 -1.49
CA ASP A 303 22.36 0.67 -2.66
C ASP A 303 22.68 2.11 -3.06
N TYR A 304 21.72 3.02 -2.91
CA TYR A 304 21.92 4.44 -3.12
C TYR A 304 22.99 4.98 -2.16
N LEU A 305 22.85 4.73 -0.84
CA LEU A 305 23.83 5.18 0.15
C LEU A 305 25.24 4.63 -0.12
N ALA A 306 25.34 3.36 -0.53
CA ALA A 306 26.62 2.74 -0.90
C ALA A 306 27.27 3.39 -2.14
N GLY A 307 26.47 4.04 -3.00
CA GLY A 307 26.92 4.74 -4.21
C GLY A 307 27.14 6.24 -4.04
N MET A 308 26.86 6.81 -2.86
CA MET A 308 27.02 8.24 -2.61
C MET A 308 28.46 8.71 -2.82
N LYS A 309 28.62 9.93 -3.31
CA LYS A 309 29.93 10.57 -3.50
C LYS A 309 30.48 11.12 -2.20
N ASP A 310 31.80 11.26 -2.13
CA ASP A 310 32.46 11.94 -1.01
C ASP A 310 31.95 13.38 -0.93
N GLY A 311 31.54 13.81 0.27
CA GLY A 311 30.95 15.12 0.50
C GLY A 311 29.46 15.24 0.20
N GLN A 312 28.80 14.17 -0.27
CA GLN A 312 27.35 14.14 -0.45
C GLN A 312 26.66 13.95 0.91
N GLU A 313 25.78 14.88 1.30
CA GLU A 313 25.11 14.85 2.60
C GLU A 313 23.67 14.34 2.49
N ASN A 314 23.03 14.49 1.31
CA ASN A 314 21.62 14.21 1.11
C ASN A 314 21.34 13.10 0.09
N ILE A 315 20.19 12.46 0.22
CA ILE A 315 19.58 11.59 -0.78
C ILE A 315 18.81 12.48 -1.75
N TYR A 316 19.30 12.60 -2.98
CA TYR A 316 18.66 13.44 -3.99
C TYR A 316 17.54 12.71 -4.71
N TYR A 317 16.43 13.39 -4.93
CA TYR A 317 15.29 12.87 -5.66
C TYR A 317 14.63 13.92 -6.54
N ILE A 318 13.87 13.44 -7.52
CA ILE A 318 12.98 14.25 -8.35
C ILE A 318 11.65 13.53 -8.49
N THR A 319 10.54 14.26 -8.35
CA THR A 319 9.18 13.75 -8.60
C THR A 319 8.64 14.28 -9.92
N GLY A 320 7.73 13.53 -10.55
CA GLY A 320 7.07 13.96 -11.78
C GLY A 320 6.04 12.95 -12.28
N GLU A 321 5.28 13.33 -13.31
CA GLU A 321 4.15 12.53 -13.85
C GLU A 321 4.57 11.21 -14.49
N SER A 322 5.76 11.19 -15.08
CA SER A 322 6.27 10.00 -15.78
C SER A 322 7.78 9.93 -15.73
N GLN A 323 8.31 8.72 -15.84
CA GLN A 323 9.76 8.49 -15.90
C GLN A 323 10.44 9.22 -17.07
N GLU A 324 9.74 9.37 -18.19
CA GLU A 324 10.26 10.04 -19.37
C GLU A 324 10.37 11.56 -19.15
N ALA A 325 9.33 12.17 -18.57
CA ALA A 325 9.33 13.59 -18.22
C ALA A 325 10.45 13.92 -17.20
N ILE A 326 10.59 13.07 -16.17
CA ILE A 326 11.63 13.23 -15.16
C ILE A 326 13.03 13.14 -15.75
N LYS A 327 13.33 12.16 -16.61
CA LYS A 327 14.65 11.96 -17.22
C LYS A 327 15.10 13.13 -18.09
N ASN A 328 14.16 13.84 -18.70
CA ASN A 328 14.43 14.99 -19.56
C ASN A 328 14.45 16.31 -18.79
N SER A 329 14.38 16.29 -17.47
CA SER A 329 14.33 17.49 -16.65
C SER A 329 15.68 18.21 -16.60
N PRO A 330 15.76 19.55 -16.83
CA PRO A 330 16.99 20.33 -16.72
C PRO A 330 17.56 20.32 -15.32
N HIS A 331 16.75 20.01 -14.30
CA HIS A 331 17.23 19.92 -12.91
C HIS A 331 18.24 18.80 -12.69
N LEU A 332 18.29 17.80 -13.58
CA LEU A 332 19.24 16.67 -13.48
C LEU A 332 20.60 16.99 -14.08
N GLU A 333 20.75 18.02 -14.92
CA GLU A 333 21.96 18.30 -15.68
C GLU A 333 23.20 18.41 -14.79
N GLY A 334 23.16 19.24 -13.75
CA GLY A 334 24.29 19.44 -12.82
C GLY A 334 24.64 18.21 -12.00
N PHE A 335 23.65 17.43 -11.62
CA PHE A 335 23.85 16.16 -10.92
C PHE A 335 24.51 15.13 -11.84
N ALA A 336 24.02 15.04 -13.09
CA ALA A 336 24.62 14.17 -14.11
C ALA A 336 26.04 14.55 -14.44
N ALA A 337 26.36 15.86 -14.59
CA ALA A 337 27.70 16.35 -14.84
C ALA A 337 28.69 15.97 -13.74
N LYS A 338 28.25 15.94 -12.49
CA LYS A 338 29.04 15.51 -11.33
C LYS A 338 28.98 14.01 -11.07
N GLY A 339 28.17 13.26 -11.82
CA GLY A 339 27.96 11.83 -11.63
C GLY A 339 27.28 11.49 -10.31
N ILE A 340 26.43 12.40 -9.82
CA ILE A 340 25.60 12.22 -8.61
C ILE A 340 24.32 11.49 -9.01
N GLU A 341 24.02 10.43 -8.28
CA GLU A 341 22.78 9.67 -8.48
C GLU A 341 21.58 10.43 -7.94
N VAL A 342 20.47 10.44 -8.70
CA VAL A 342 19.19 11.02 -8.31
C VAL A 342 18.10 9.95 -8.43
N LEU A 343 17.30 9.80 -7.38
CA LEU A 343 16.14 8.89 -7.39
C LEU A 343 15.00 9.50 -8.22
N LEU A 344 14.41 8.70 -9.13
CA LEU A 344 13.36 9.11 -10.04
C LEU A 344 12.01 8.56 -9.54
N LEU A 345 11.19 9.43 -8.99
CA LEU A 345 9.94 9.11 -8.32
C LEU A 345 8.76 9.51 -9.21
N SER A 346 7.99 8.53 -9.69
CA SER A 346 6.89 8.78 -10.64
C SER A 346 5.53 8.24 -10.18
N ASP A 347 5.45 7.63 -8.99
CA ASP A 347 4.15 7.22 -8.46
C ASP A 347 3.46 8.41 -7.79
N PRO A 348 2.13 8.60 -7.97
CA PRO A 348 1.41 9.74 -7.40
C PRO A 348 1.56 9.90 -5.89
N ILE A 349 1.78 8.81 -5.15
CA ILE A 349 1.98 8.83 -3.70
C ILE A 349 3.37 9.37 -3.30
N ASP A 350 4.33 9.42 -4.22
CA ASP A 350 5.71 9.79 -3.91
C ASP A 350 5.83 11.22 -3.40
N ASP A 351 5.11 12.16 -3.98
CA ASP A 351 5.10 13.56 -3.56
C ASP A 351 4.61 13.74 -2.11
N PHE A 352 3.68 12.89 -1.68
CA PHE A 352 3.08 12.98 -0.35
C PHE A 352 3.97 12.37 0.73
N TRP A 353 4.46 11.14 0.53
CA TRP A 353 5.26 10.50 1.56
C TRP A 353 6.63 11.16 1.71
N ILE A 354 7.27 11.57 0.60
CA ILE A 354 8.61 12.15 0.67
C ILE A 354 8.60 13.54 1.31
N SER A 355 7.54 14.32 1.09
CA SER A 355 7.36 15.63 1.73
C SER A 355 7.20 15.54 3.25
N SER A 356 6.73 14.38 3.76
CA SER A 356 6.57 14.12 5.20
C SER A 356 7.80 13.46 5.84
N MET A 357 8.84 13.12 5.06
CA MET A 357 10.02 12.37 5.50
C MET A 357 11.14 13.26 6.04
N PHE A 358 10.86 14.03 7.10
CA PHE A 358 11.81 14.97 7.69
C PHE A 358 13.01 14.28 8.37
N GLU A 359 12.82 13.06 8.87
CA GLU A 359 13.86 12.30 9.57
C GLU A 359 14.92 11.73 8.63
N GLY A 360 14.55 11.55 7.33
CA GLY A 360 15.43 10.95 6.35
C GLY A 360 15.55 9.42 6.47
N TYR A 361 16.67 8.88 6.00
CA TYR A 361 17.02 7.47 6.07
C TYR A 361 18.52 7.31 6.42
N GLU A 362 18.86 6.56 7.48
CA GLU A 362 20.22 6.35 7.98
C GLU A 362 21.03 7.68 8.09
N ASP A 363 20.49 8.66 8.80
CA ASP A 363 21.06 10.00 9.04
C ASP A 363 21.21 10.88 7.77
N LYS A 364 20.69 10.47 6.63
CA LYS A 364 20.65 11.23 5.37
C LYS A 364 19.27 11.77 5.10
N LYS A 365 19.16 13.08 4.83
CA LYS A 365 17.88 13.72 4.49
C LYS A 365 17.55 13.55 3.01
N PHE A 366 16.27 13.53 2.69
CA PHE A 366 15.81 13.62 1.31
C PHE A 366 15.82 15.09 0.86
N SER A 367 16.43 15.36 -0.30
CA SER A 367 16.51 16.69 -0.89
C SER A 367 16.04 16.66 -2.34
N SER A 368 15.03 17.49 -2.65
CA SER A 368 14.52 17.60 -4.02
C SER A 368 15.50 18.39 -4.89
N VAL A 369 15.83 17.84 -6.06
CA VAL A 369 16.67 18.55 -7.04
C VAL A 369 15.96 19.73 -7.70
N THR A 370 14.64 19.87 -7.55
CA THR A 370 13.86 21.01 -8.04
C THR A 370 13.94 22.23 -7.12
N LYS A 371 14.53 22.07 -5.92
CA LYS A 371 14.78 23.16 -4.97
C LYS A 371 16.18 23.75 -5.12
N GLY A 372 16.39 24.94 -4.56
CA GLY A 372 17.69 25.62 -4.56
C GLY A 372 18.76 24.72 -3.91
N SER A 373 19.89 24.53 -4.57
CA SER A 373 20.95 23.62 -4.10
C SER A 373 22.29 24.33 -4.00
N ALA A 374 22.49 25.00 -2.89
CA ALA A 374 23.85 25.47 -2.52
C ALA A 374 24.86 24.32 -2.35
N GLU A 375 24.38 23.09 -2.16
CA GLU A 375 25.19 21.91 -1.84
C GLU A 375 25.94 21.31 -3.04
N LEU A 376 25.50 21.55 -4.28
CA LEU A 376 26.22 21.08 -5.47
C LEU A 376 27.64 21.64 -5.58
N GLU A 377 27.89 22.81 -5.03
CA GLU A 377 29.23 23.44 -5.05
C GLU A 377 30.25 22.67 -4.19
N ASN A 378 29.79 21.99 -3.14
CA ASN A 378 30.64 21.30 -2.17
C ASN A 378 31.04 19.89 -2.61
N ILE A 379 30.43 19.34 -3.67
CA ILE A 379 30.71 18.00 -4.15
C ILE A 379 31.71 18.07 -5.32
N GLU A 380 32.87 17.40 -5.16
CA GLU A 380 33.94 17.38 -6.18
C GLU A 380 33.47 16.78 -7.52
N ASP A 381 33.93 17.39 -8.62
CA ASP A 381 33.65 16.91 -9.98
C ASP A 381 34.26 15.52 -10.24
N ALA A 382 33.48 14.63 -10.87
CA ALA A 382 33.93 13.26 -11.19
C ALA A 382 35.17 13.19 -12.09
N LYS A 383 35.57 14.31 -12.73
CA LYS A 383 36.70 14.40 -13.67
C LYS A 383 38.05 14.66 -13.01
N ASP A 384 38.11 15.03 -11.71
CA ASP A 384 39.38 15.47 -11.09
C ASP A 384 40.23 14.35 -10.46
N LYS A 385 39.76 13.09 -10.44
CA LYS A 385 40.57 11.96 -9.92
C LYS A 385 41.68 11.46 -10.87
N GLY A 386 41.82 12.04 -12.08
CA GLY A 386 42.78 11.60 -13.10
C GLY A 386 43.90 12.55 -13.49
N ALA A 387 43.97 13.77 -12.93
CA ALA A 387 44.95 14.78 -13.35
C ALA A 387 45.53 15.57 -12.17
N LYS A 388 46.27 14.89 -11.31
CA LYS A 388 47.31 15.55 -10.51
C LYS A 388 48.55 15.70 -11.43
N ASP A 389 48.55 16.73 -12.23
CA ASP A 389 49.70 17.42 -12.79
C ASP A 389 49.30 18.22 -14.04
N LYS A 390 48.75 19.38 -13.83
CA LYS A 390 48.88 20.58 -14.68
C LYS A 390 48.06 21.73 -14.07
N LYS A 391 48.63 22.39 -13.06
CA LYS A 391 48.24 23.75 -12.75
C LYS A 391 48.66 24.62 -13.93
N GLY A 392 47.71 25.01 -14.72
CA GLY A 392 47.91 25.91 -15.84
C GLY A 392 46.59 26.20 -16.55
N GLU A 393 45.92 27.27 -16.15
CA GLU A 393 45.03 28.10 -16.95
C GLU A 393 44.03 27.41 -17.88
N LYS A 394 42.79 27.14 -17.41
CA LYS A 394 41.56 27.45 -18.13
C LYS A 394 40.41 27.73 -17.14
N LYS A 395 40.51 28.80 -16.35
CA LYS A 395 39.33 29.52 -15.91
C LYS A 395 38.67 30.06 -17.17
N SER A 396 37.67 29.39 -17.72
CA SER A 396 36.79 30.02 -18.70
C SER A 396 36.29 31.30 -18.03
N LYS A 397 36.52 32.46 -18.65
CA LYS A 397 36.02 33.76 -18.17
C LYS A 397 34.52 33.59 -17.98
N LYS A 398 34.05 33.49 -16.72
CA LYS A 398 32.63 33.55 -16.41
C LYS A 398 32.08 34.80 -17.07
N THR A 399 31.08 34.68 -17.90
CA THR A 399 30.40 35.82 -18.51
C THR A 399 29.64 36.52 -17.39
N ASP A 400 29.90 37.79 -17.18
CA ASP A 400 29.15 38.59 -16.21
C ASP A 400 27.72 38.77 -16.72
N VAL A 401 26.77 38.12 -16.04
CA VAL A 401 25.34 38.10 -16.37
C VAL A 401 24.51 39.06 -15.52
N SER A 402 25.12 39.82 -14.63
CA SER A 402 24.44 40.64 -13.63
C SER A 402 23.46 41.66 -14.25
N LEU A 403 23.84 42.33 -15.34
CA LEU A 403 22.98 43.27 -16.02
C LEU A 403 21.79 42.59 -16.70
N LEU A 404 22.00 41.42 -17.29
CA LEU A 404 20.94 40.64 -17.90
C LEU A 404 19.94 40.14 -16.86
N ILE A 405 20.42 39.66 -15.71
CA ILE A 405 19.58 39.25 -14.58
C ILE A 405 18.68 40.41 -14.13
N ALA A 406 19.27 41.61 -13.95
CA ALA A 406 18.51 42.80 -13.56
C ALA A 406 17.43 43.16 -14.61
N SER A 407 17.75 43.09 -15.91
CA SER A 407 16.82 43.33 -17.00
C SER A 407 15.67 42.30 -17.01
N ILE A 408 15.99 41.01 -16.94
CA ILE A 408 14.96 39.95 -16.91
C ILE A 408 14.06 40.12 -15.68
N LYS A 409 14.64 40.39 -14.52
CA LYS A 409 13.88 40.60 -13.27
C LYS A 409 12.92 41.79 -13.38
N LEU A 410 13.35 42.88 -14.00
CA LEU A 410 12.51 44.05 -14.23
C LEU A 410 11.35 43.73 -15.18
N THR A 411 11.60 42.99 -16.28
CA THR A 411 10.60 42.60 -17.26
C THR A 411 9.55 41.64 -16.69
N LEU A 412 9.98 40.64 -15.91
CA LEU A 412 9.08 39.62 -15.37
C LEU A 412 8.34 40.08 -14.10
N GLY A 413 8.88 41.09 -13.39
CA GLY A 413 8.24 41.68 -12.18
C GLY A 413 7.80 40.63 -11.17
N GLU A 414 6.54 40.65 -10.77
CA GLU A 414 5.92 39.73 -9.79
C GLU A 414 5.72 38.31 -10.29
N SER A 415 5.95 38.05 -11.60
CA SER A 415 5.80 36.70 -12.17
C SER A 415 6.87 35.74 -11.68
N VAL A 416 7.99 36.24 -11.18
CA VAL A 416 9.10 35.46 -10.60
C VAL A 416 9.46 35.99 -9.21
N LYS A 417 9.88 35.10 -8.33
CA LYS A 417 10.37 35.46 -7.01
C LYS A 417 11.74 36.13 -7.09
N ASP A 418 12.60 35.59 -7.93
CA ASP A 418 13.95 36.14 -8.19
C ASP A 418 14.49 35.58 -9.51
N VAL A 419 15.57 36.18 -10.01
CA VAL A 419 16.35 35.68 -11.15
C VAL A 419 17.79 35.52 -10.70
N LYS A 420 18.37 34.33 -10.91
CA LYS A 420 19.74 34.00 -10.44
C LYS A 420 20.57 33.30 -11.51
N GLU A 421 21.88 33.35 -11.35
CA GLU A 421 22.81 32.52 -12.12
C GLU A 421 22.67 31.05 -11.68
N SER A 422 22.54 30.16 -12.64
CA SER A 422 22.45 28.72 -12.37
C SER A 422 23.83 28.10 -12.18
N ILE A 423 23.93 27.25 -11.18
CA ILE A 423 25.08 26.36 -10.94
C ILE A 423 24.84 24.93 -11.42
N ARG A 424 23.59 24.61 -11.77
CA ARG A 424 23.16 23.27 -12.14
C ARG A 424 23.01 23.05 -13.64
N LEU A 425 22.76 24.11 -14.40
CA LEU A 425 22.50 23.99 -15.84
C LEU A 425 23.81 23.88 -16.64
N THR A 426 23.88 22.90 -17.53
CA THR A 426 24.98 22.69 -18.48
C THR A 426 24.57 22.91 -19.92
N ASP A 427 23.42 22.39 -20.31
CA ASP A 427 22.91 22.41 -21.68
C ASP A 427 21.69 23.33 -21.86
N SER A 428 20.79 23.40 -20.88
CA SER A 428 19.61 24.25 -20.92
C SER A 428 19.92 25.70 -20.66
N ALA A 429 19.15 26.64 -21.28
CA ALA A 429 19.33 28.09 -21.12
C ALA A 429 18.83 28.59 -19.75
N CYS A 430 17.73 28.03 -19.26
CA CYS A 430 17.10 28.44 -18.01
C CYS A 430 16.26 27.30 -17.43
N CYS A 431 15.91 27.40 -16.14
CA CYS A 431 14.90 26.56 -15.48
C CYS A 431 14.23 27.34 -14.33
N LEU A 432 13.04 26.89 -13.91
CA LEU A 432 12.38 27.36 -12.69
C LEU A 432 12.76 26.49 -11.52
N VAL A 433 13.01 27.11 -10.36
CA VAL A 433 13.44 26.43 -9.14
C VAL A 433 12.54 26.87 -7.99
N ALA A 434 12.11 25.93 -7.17
CA ALA A 434 11.46 26.25 -5.90
C ALA A 434 12.51 26.73 -4.87
N ASP A 435 12.13 27.69 -4.04
CA ASP A 435 12.99 28.08 -2.91
C ASP A 435 12.98 26.96 -1.83
N GLU A 436 13.95 26.94 -0.94
CA GLU A 436 14.06 25.87 0.08
C GLU A 436 12.82 25.73 0.95
N GLY A 437 12.20 26.84 1.32
CA GLY A 437 10.98 26.89 2.14
C GLY A 437 9.68 26.65 1.37
N ASP A 438 9.73 26.67 0.05
CA ASP A 438 8.55 26.52 -0.80
C ASP A 438 8.19 25.04 -1.00
N MET A 439 6.92 24.80 -1.35
CA MET A 439 6.45 23.48 -1.74
C MET A 439 7.15 23.03 -3.03
N ASP A 440 7.41 21.71 -3.16
CA ASP A 440 7.89 21.13 -4.42
C ASP A 440 6.92 21.40 -5.57
N MET A 441 7.44 21.62 -6.77
CA MET A 441 6.64 22.07 -7.93
C MET A 441 5.61 21.01 -8.35
N ASN A 442 5.96 19.72 -8.27
CA ASN A 442 5.03 18.67 -8.67
C ASN A 442 3.92 18.49 -7.61
N LEU A 443 4.25 18.54 -6.33
CA LEU A 443 3.26 18.50 -5.25
C LEU A 443 2.28 19.67 -5.34
N GLU A 444 2.78 20.91 -5.56
CA GLU A 444 1.92 22.08 -5.76
C GLU A 444 0.96 21.89 -6.94
N ARG A 445 1.44 21.34 -8.05
CA ARG A 445 0.63 21.04 -9.22
C ARG A 445 -0.50 20.05 -8.90
N ILE A 446 -0.20 18.95 -8.19
CA ILE A 446 -1.18 17.95 -7.78
C ILE A 446 -2.24 18.59 -6.87
N LEU A 447 -1.83 19.36 -5.87
CA LEU A 447 -2.76 20.02 -4.94
C LEU A 447 -3.65 21.04 -5.64
N ARG A 448 -3.13 21.77 -6.64
CA ARG A 448 -3.91 22.70 -7.46
C ARG A 448 -4.95 21.98 -8.33
N GLN A 449 -4.60 20.86 -8.92
CA GLN A 449 -5.56 20.04 -9.68
C GLN A 449 -6.74 19.59 -8.81
N HIS A 450 -6.50 19.36 -7.51
CA HIS A 450 -7.51 19.01 -6.53
C HIS A 450 -8.14 20.22 -5.81
N GLN A 451 -7.89 21.46 -6.30
CA GLN A 451 -8.43 22.71 -5.73
C GLN A 451 -8.08 22.95 -4.25
N GLN A 452 -6.99 22.35 -3.77
CA GLN A 452 -6.51 22.53 -2.39
C GLN A 452 -5.58 23.76 -2.24
N VAL A 453 -5.01 24.27 -3.34
CA VAL A 453 -4.21 25.49 -3.41
C VAL A 453 -4.70 26.33 -4.57
N ALA A 454 -4.93 27.64 -4.33
CA ALA A 454 -5.57 28.51 -5.32
C ALA A 454 -4.59 29.00 -6.38
N ASP A 455 -3.41 29.51 -5.99
CA ASP A 455 -2.44 30.16 -6.89
C ASP A 455 -1.06 29.50 -6.83
N ALA A 456 -0.34 29.53 -7.95
CA ALA A 456 1.04 29.06 -8.01
C ALA A 456 1.96 30.09 -7.32
N ALA A 457 2.82 29.62 -6.43
CA ALA A 457 3.83 30.46 -5.84
C ALA A 457 4.85 30.94 -6.90
N PRO A 458 5.25 32.24 -6.90
CA PRO A 458 6.31 32.70 -7.78
C PRO A 458 7.61 31.92 -7.52
N ARG A 459 8.26 31.48 -8.61
CA ARG A 459 9.48 30.66 -8.55
C ARG A 459 10.73 31.48 -8.88
N VAL A 460 11.88 30.95 -8.53
CA VAL A 460 13.17 31.55 -8.93
C VAL A 460 13.50 31.06 -10.34
N LEU A 461 13.81 32.00 -11.25
CA LEU A 461 14.31 31.68 -12.58
C LEU A 461 15.84 31.61 -12.55
N GLU A 462 16.40 30.43 -12.79
CA GLU A 462 17.82 30.25 -12.96
C GLU A 462 18.21 30.34 -14.43
N ILE A 463 19.28 31.08 -14.74
CA ILE A 463 19.81 31.23 -16.10
C ILE A 463 21.22 30.67 -16.19
N ASN A 464 21.54 30.02 -17.33
CA ASN A 464 22.83 29.39 -17.58
C ASN A 464 23.80 30.39 -18.24
N PRO A 465 24.84 30.92 -17.53
CA PRO A 465 25.76 31.89 -18.09
C PRO A 465 26.65 31.34 -19.21
N THR A 466 26.71 30.02 -19.34
CA THR A 466 27.56 29.37 -20.36
C THR A 466 26.80 29.10 -21.67
N HIS A 467 25.46 29.15 -21.65
CA HIS A 467 24.62 28.87 -22.81
C HIS A 467 24.79 29.91 -23.92
N PRO A 468 24.86 29.52 -25.21
CA PRO A 468 25.08 30.45 -26.32
C PRO A 468 24.04 31.58 -26.41
N LEU A 469 22.77 31.26 -26.18
CA LEU A 469 21.67 32.25 -26.20
C LEU A 469 21.90 33.30 -25.08
N ILE A 470 22.20 32.88 -23.87
CA ILE A 470 22.44 33.80 -22.74
C ILE A 470 23.64 34.68 -23.01
N LYS A 471 24.73 34.13 -23.55
CA LYS A 471 25.90 34.93 -23.98
C LYS A 471 25.57 35.98 -25.05
N GLY A 472 24.69 35.63 -25.98
CA GLY A 472 24.16 36.52 -27.00
C GLY A 472 23.37 37.70 -26.40
N LEU A 473 22.48 37.41 -25.45
CA LEU A 473 21.68 38.40 -24.75
C LEU A 473 22.55 39.33 -23.88
N VAL A 474 23.56 38.80 -23.20
CA VAL A 474 24.52 39.62 -22.38
C VAL A 474 25.25 40.65 -23.26
N LYS A 475 25.62 40.30 -24.51
CA LYS A 475 26.28 41.26 -25.42
C LYS A 475 25.33 42.41 -25.77
N LYS A 476 24.06 42.10 -26.09
CA LYS A 476 23.05 43.12 -26.44
C LYS A 476 22.77 44.08 -25.27
N VAL A 477 22.68 43.56 -24.04
CA VAL A 477 22.50 44.42 -22.85
C VAL A 477 23.68 45.38 -22.63
N LYS A 478 24.91 44.95 -22.90
CA LYS A 478 26.12 45.77 -22.73
C LYS A 478 26.24 46.89 -23.79
N ASP A 479 25.69 46.69 -24.95
CA ASP A 479 25.71 47.67 -26.02
C ASP A 479 24.72 48.83 -25.77
N GLY A 480 23.95 48.80 -24.66
CA GLY A 480 23.10 49.91 -24.21
C GLY A 480 21.79 50.08 -24.97
N GLU A 481 21.43 49.12 -25.77
CA GLU A 481 20.15 49.13 -26.51
C GLU A 481 19.03 48.72 -25.54
N THR A 482 18.06 49.63 -25.30
CA THR A 482 16.71 49.29 -24.85
C THR A 482 15.99 48.61 -26.00
N ASP A 483 16.34 47.36 -26.28
CA ASP A 483 15.81 46.62 -27.40
C ASP A 483 14.57 45.84 -26.93
N PRO A 484 13.39 46.03 -27.58
CA PRO A 484 12.19 45.22 -27.36
C PRO A 484 12.47 43.71 -27.42
N ILE A 485 13.53 43.31 -28.15
CA ILE A 485 13.99 41.93 -28.24
C ILE A 485 14.41 41.36 -26.85
N LEU A 486 14.92 42.19 -25.93
CA LEU A 486 15.30 41.74 -24.58
C LEU A 486 14.08 41.42 -23.72
N GLU A 487 13.00 42.19 -23.85
CA GLU A 487 11.73 41.95 -23.16
C GLU A 487 11.08 40.66 -23.70
N ASP A 488 11.02 40.52 -25.03
CA ASP A 488 10.46 39.33 -25.68
C ASP A 488 11.30 38.07 -25.33
N ALA A 489 12.63 38.18 -25.28
CA ALA A 489 13.52 37.10 -24.90
C ALA A 489 13.33 36.69 -23.44
N ALA A 490 13.13 37.65 -22.52
CA ALA A 490 12.86 37.37 -21.10
C ALA A 490 11.54 36.60 -20.92
N LEU A 491 10.49 37.04 -21.61
CA LEU A 491 9.18 36.36 -21.59
C LEU A 491 9.26 34.96 -22.20
N LEU A 492 9.97 34.80 -23.31
CA LEU A 492 10.14 33.51 -23.98
C LEU A 492 10.94 32.53 -23.12
N LEU A 493 12.03 32.97 -22.49
CA LEU A 493 12.81 32.15 -21.56
C LEU A 493 11.95 31.69 -20.37
N PHE A 494 11.14 32.60 -19.82
CA PHE A 494 10.26 32.27 -18.72
C PHE A 494 9.17 31.27 -19.13
N ASP A 495 8.54 31.44 -20.29
CA ASP A 495 7.53 30.51 -20.80
C ASP A 495 8.14 29.15 -21.14
N GLN A 496 9.35 29.12 -21.72
CA GLN A 496 10.09 27.88 -21.93
C GLN A 496 10.37 27.15 -20.59
N ALA A 497 10.81 27.89 -19.58
CA ALA A 497 11.08 27.32 -18.25
C ALA A 497 9.81 26.78 -17.58
N LYS A 498 8.65 27.43 -17.77
CA LYS A 498 7.35 26.92 -17.34
C LYS A 498 6.98 25.60 -18.00
N ILE A 499 7.14 25.51 -19.33
CA ILE A 499 6.83 24.29 -20.09
C ILE A 499 7.71 23.13 -19.60
N MET A 500 9.00 23.37 -19.40
CA MET A 500 9.95 22.37 -18.95
C MET A 500 9.74 21.95 -17.48
N ALA A 501 9.20 22.84 -16.64
CA ALA A 501 8.86 22.53 -15.27
C ALA A 501 7.61 21.64 -15.11
N VAL A 502 6.97 21.26 -16.24
CA VAL A 502 5.73 20.45 -16.30
C VAL A 502 4.55 21.08 -15.52
N SER A 503 4.68 22.33 -15.16
CA SER A 503 3.74 23.01 -14.26
C SER A 503 2.48 23.53 -14.98
N TYR A 504 2.42 23.49 -16.31
CA TYR A 504 1.34 24.10 -17.07
C TYR A 504 0.87 23.24 -18.25
N THR A 505 -0.13 22.43 -18.03
CA THR A 505 -0.84 21.68 -19.09
C THR A 505 -1.78 22.58 -19.93
N HIS A 506 -1.98 23.83 -19.53
CA HIS A 506 -2.77 24.81 -20.25
C HIS A 506 -1.94 26.08 -20.49
N LEU A 507 -1.21 26.08 -21.60
CA LEU A 507 -0.77 27.32 -22.22
C LEU A 507 -2.02 28.03 -22.78
N THR A 508 -2.60 28.93 -22.03
CA THR A 508 -3.41 29.98 -22.62
C THR A 508 -2.44 30.88 -23.37
N LEU A 509 -2.29 30.64 -24.66
CA LEU A 509 -1.63 31.59 -25.52
C LEU A 509 -2.28 32.97 -25.29
N PRO A 510 -1.50 34.00 -24.94
CA PRO A 510 -2.08 35.35 -24.81
C PRO A 510 -2.61 35.76 -26.16
N THR A 511 -3.93 35.66 -26.35
CA THR A 511 -4.65 36.08 -27.57
C THR A 511 -4.58 37.59 -27.81
N LYS A 512 -3.72 38.34 -27.14
CA LYS A 512 -3.63 39.79 -27.24
C LYS A 512 -2.42 40.36 -28.01
N ARG A 513 -1.63 39.54 -28.71
CA ARG A 513 -0.52 40.05 -29.53
C ARG A 513 -0.49 39.47 -30.94
N ILE A 514 -1.66 39.30 -31.57
CA ILE A 514 -1.76 39.21 -33.02
C ILE A 514 -2.67 40.34 -33.48
N VAL A 515 -2.12 41.51 -33.59
CA VAL A 515 -2.51 42.58 -34.53
C VAL A 515 -1.24 43.37 -34.83
#